data_62f84accddc2370e4d5cf2a29a74b2fd
#
_entry.id   62f84accddc2370e4d5cf2a29a74b2fd
#
_cell.length_a   1.000
_cell.length_b   1.000
_cell.length_c   1.000
_cell.angle_alpha   90.00
_cell.angle_beta   90.00
_cell.angle_gamma   90.00
#
_symmetry.space_group_name_H-M   'P 1'
#
loop_
_entity.id
_entity.type
_entity.pdbx_description
1 polymer ?
#
loop_
_entity_poly.entity_id
_entity_poly.type
_entity_poly.pdbx_seq_one_letter_code
_entity_poly.pdbx_strand_id
1 'polypeptide(L)'
;GENSKYKNWFYHLQFPVERPEDPETYPTYECFGYERMMPKTNTCNPEVQDYFCEVGRYWVREFDIDGWRLDVASEINDGFWRAFRQAVKEEKAECILIGEVWETAQHWLNGDIFDSTMNYDFRNHCRHFFAEGSIDARTFAGRCSDMLMRYKRQIAAAQLNLLDSHDVSRFLNLCGGDVRRLKLAVMFMCCFPGMPCVFYGDELGVSGTDELDFRRAMPWQSGDTELLEFYREAI
;
A
#
# COMPACT_ATOMS: atom_id res chain seq x y z
N GLY A 1 17.65 -14.54 -21.77
CA GLY A 1 18.73 -14.39 -22.75
C GLY A 1 18.24 -13.67 -24.01
N GLU A 2 19.13 -13.28 -24.91
CA GLU A 2 18.87 -12.45 -26.09
C GLU A 2 17.79 -13.04 -27.03
N ASN A 3 17.67 -14.35 -27.08
CA ASN A 3 16.67 -15.10 -27.84
C ASN A 3 15.38 -15.38 -27.06
N SER A 4 15.22 -14.84 -25.85
CA SER A 4 14.00 -15.02 -25.08
C SER A 4 12.82 -14.30 -25.72
N LYS A 5 11.66 -14.96 -25.78
CA LYS A 5 10.39 -14.34 -26.22
C LYS A 5 9.98 -13.20 -25.28
N TYR A 6 10.45 -13.19 -24.04
CA TYR A 6 10.12 -12.19 -23.02
C TYR A 6 11.10 -11.01 -22.96
N LYS A 7 12.06 -10.88 -23.88
CA LYS A 7 13.05 -9.81 -23.85
C LYS A 7 12.44 -8.40 -23.89
N ASN A 8 11.32 -8.23 -24.59
CA ASN A 8 10.61 -6.97 -24.71
C ASN A 8 9.62 -6.70 -23.54
N TRP A 9 9.59 -7.60 -22.55
CA TRP A 9 8.74 -7.47 -21.36
C TRP A 9 9.35 -6.56 -20.30
N PHE A 10 10.60 -6.14 -20.47
CA PHE A 10 11.30 -5.25 -19.56
C PHE A 10 11.68 -3.95 -20.25
N TYR A 11 11.58 -2.84 -19.54
CA TYR A 11 12.00 -1.56 -20.06
C TYR A 11 13.50 -1.49 -20.31
N HIS A 12 13.89 -1.01 -21.48
CA HIS A 12 15.27 -0.71 -21.88
C HIS A 12 16.27 -1.86 -21.70
N LEU A 13 15.79 -3.12 -21.73
CA LEU A 13 16.65 -4.28 -21.56
C LEU A 13 17.65 -4.41 -22.74
N GLN A 14 18.92 -4.33 -22.43
CA GLN A 14 20.03 -4.47 -23.37
C GLN A 14 20.82 -5.75 -23.09
N PHE A 15 21.57 -6.23 -24.09
CA PHE A 15 22.39 -7.43 -23.98
C PHE A 15 23.84 -7.10 -24.28
N PRO A 16 24.80 -7.67 -23.53
CA PRO A 16 24.62 -8.57 -22.40
C PRO A 16 23.88 -7.88 -21.23
N VAL A 17 23.09 -8.66 -20.47
CA VAL A 17 22.43 -8.12 -19.28
C VAL A 17 23.47 -7.99 -18.18
N GLU A 18 23.70 -6.77 -17.74
CA GLU A 18 24.68 -6.42 -16.73
C GLU A 18 24.04 -5.68 -15.57
N ARG A 19 24.49 -5.99 -14.37
CA ARG A 19 24.17 -5.30 -13.13
C ARG A 19 25.47 -4.96 -12.41
N PRO A 20 26.10 -3.84 -12.77
CA PRO A 20 27.37 -3.41 -12.17
C PRO A 20 27.27 -3.28 -10.65
N GLU A 21 28.34 -3.61 -9.93
CA GLU A 21 28.40 -3.41 -8.47
C GLU A 21 28.57 -1.93 -8.08
N ASP A 22 29.23 -1.16 -8.95
CA ASP A 22 29.40 0.28 -8.77
C ASP A 22 28.03 1.00 -8.77
N PRO A 23 27.66 1.71 -7.68
CA PRO A 23 26.38 2.40 -7.56
C PRO A 23 26.19 3.54 -8.57
N GLU A 24 27.25 4.11 -9.12
CA GLU A 24 27.18 5.17 -10.13
C GLU A 24 26.95 4.65 -11.56
N THR A 25 27.10 3.35 -11.77
CA THR A 25 26.91 2.71 -13.08
C THR A 25 25.54 2.06 -13.15
N TYR A 26 24.70 2.50 -14.10
CA TYR A 26 23.35 1.95 -14.29
C TYR A 26 23.39 0.52 -14.86
N PRO A 27 22.42 -0.34 -14.47
CA PRO A 27 22.19 -1.63 -15.12
C PRO A 27 21.78 -1.44 -16.59
N THR A 28 21.93 -2.50 -17.39
CA THR A 28 21.47 -2.53 -18.79
C THR A 28 19.95 -2.79 -18.92
N TYR A 29 19.17 -2.35 -17.93
CA TYR A 29 17.72 -2.40 -17.87
C TYR A 29 17.18 -1.31 -16.93
N GLU A 30 15.94 -0.93 -17.11
CA GLU A 30 15.24 -0.02 -16.19
C GLU A 30 14.93 -0.73 -14.86
N CYS A 31 15.05 -0.01 -13.74
CA CYS A 31 14.77 -0.50 -12.39
C CYS A 31 13.62 0.28 -11.77
N PHE A 32 12.88 -0.37 -10.88
CA PHE A 32 11.95 0.28 -9.98
C PHE A 32 12.72 1.07 -8.90
N GLY A 33 12.36 2.34 -8.69
CA GLY A 33 12.86 3.16 -7.58
C GLY A 33 14.39 3.17 -7.43
N TYR A 34 15.15 3.00 -8.53
CA TYR A 34 16.59 2.79 -8.53
C TYR A 34 17.08 1.50 -7.87
N GLU A 35 16.15 0.59 -7.48
CA GLU A 35 16.50 -0.70 -6.89
C GLU A 35 16.93 -1.68 -7.99
N ARG A 36 18.24 -1.92 -8.09
CA ARG A 36 18.87 -2.72 -9.16
C ARG A 36 18.45 -4.18 -9.19
N MET A 37 17.96 -4.70 -8.07
CA MET A 37 17.42 -6.07 -7.98
C MET A 37 16.02 -6.20 -8.54
N MET A 38 15.36 -5.08 -8.86
CA MET A 38 13.95 -5.01 -9.28
C MET A 38 13.83 -4.48 -10.72
N PRO A 39 14.08 -5.32 -11.75
CA PRO A 39 13.90 -4.94 -13.15
C PRO A 39 12.46 -4.53 -13.43
N LYS A 40 12.26 -3.37 -14.06
CA LYS A 40 10.93 -2.81 -14.32
C LYS A 40 10.29 -3.48 -15.54
N THR A 41 9.11 -4.06 -15.32
CA THR A 41 8.29 -4.66 -16.36
C THR A 41 7.71 -3.59 -17.29
N ASN A 42 7.80 -3.79 -18.59
CA ASN A 42 7.30 -2.85 -19.60
C ASN A 42 5.77 -2.94 -19.75
N THR A 43 5.06 -2.24 -18.89
CA THR A 43 3.59 -2.18 -18.89
C THR A 43 2.98 -1.40 -20.07
N CYS A 44 3.80 -0.76 -20.90
CA CYS A 44 3.38 -0.21 -22.20
C CYS A 44 3.38 -1.25 -23.32
N ASN A 45 3.97 -2.44 -23.11
CA ASN A 45 3.92 -3.52 -24.08
C ASN A 45 2.55 -4.22 -24.04
N PRO A 46 1.80 -4.29 -25.15
CA PRO A 46 0.47 -4.92 -25.18
C PRO A 46 0.46 -6.37 -24.68
N GLU A 47 1.48 -7.18 -25.03
CA GLU A 47 1.57 -8.57 -24.59
C GLU A 47 1.73 -8.67 -23.05
N VAL A 48 2.48 -7.76 -22.43
CA VAL A 48 2.61 -7.64 -20.97
C VAL A 48 1.29 -7.21 -20.34
N GLN A 49 0.64 -6.23 -20.94
CA GLN A 49 -0.65 -5.73 -20.48
C GLN A 49 -1.72 -6.86 -20.51
N ASP A 50 -1.84 -7.56 -21.64
CA ASP A 50 -2.78 -8.67 -21.79
C ASP A 50 -2.52 -9.78 -20.79
N TYR A 51 -1.25 -10.14 -20.57
CA TYR A 51 -0.86 -11.16 -19.60
C TYR A 51 -1.29 -10.79 -18.18
N PHE A 52 -0.97 -9.59 -17.70
CA PHE A 52 -1.34 -9.19 -16.34
C PHE A 52 -2.83 -8.89 -16.18
N CYS A 53 -3.51 -8.42 -17.22
CA CYS A 53 -4.96 -8.34 -17.19
C CYS A 53 -5.61 -9.74 -17.05
N GLU A 54 -5.07 -10.76 -17.72
CA GLU A 54 -5.55 -12.13 -17.54
C GLU A 54 -5.22 -12.70 -16.15
N VAL A 55 -4.07 -12.35 -15.57
CA VAL A 55 -3.78 -12.66 -14.15
C VAL A 55 -4.85 -12.03 -13.25
N GLY A 56 -5.22 -10.76 -13.50
CA GLY A 56 -6.28 -10.08 -12.76
C GLY A 56 -7.62 -10.81 -12.84
N ARG A 57 -8.05 -11.19 -14.05
CA ARG A 57 -9.28 -11.95 -14.29
C ARG A 57 -9.24 -13.33 -13.64
N TYR A 58 -8.12 -14.05 -13.78
CA TYR A 58 -7.95 -15.41 -13.28
C TYR A 58 -8.28 -15.53 -11.79
N TRP A 59 -7.66 -14.68 -10.96
CA TRP A 59 -7.88 -14.75 -9.51
C TRP A 59 -9.30 -14.37 -9.10
N VAL A 60 -9.93 -13.43 -9.81
CA VAL A 60 -11.34 -13.10 -9.59
C VAL A 60 -12.24 -14.26 -9.98
N ARG A 61 -12.06 -14.82 -11.16
CA ARG A 61 -12.90 -15.90 -11.72
C ARG A 61 -12.77 -17.22 -10.96
N GLU A 62 -11.54 -17.62 -10.65
CA GLU A 62 -11.27 -18.95 -10.08
C GLU A 62 -11.39 -18.98 -8.54
N PHE A 63 -11.15 -17.85 -7.87
CA PHE A 63 -11.10 -17.80 -6.40
C PHE A 63 -12.07 -16.79 -5.80
N ASP A 64 -12.85 -16.09 -6.62
CA ASP A 64 -13.86 -15.11 -6.20
C ASP A 64 -13.30 -14.06 -5.21
N ILE A 65 -12.08 -13.59 -5.44
CA ILE A 65 -11.48 -12.57 -4.60
C ILE A 65 -12.29 -11.27 -4.65
N ASP A 66 -12.27 -10.49 -3.55
CA ASP A 66 -13.04 -9.25 -3.43
C ASP A 66 -12.27 -8.01 -3.89
N GLY A 67 -10.96 -8.13 -4.08
CA GLY A 67 -10.16 -7.00 -4.52
C GLY A 67 -8.69 -7.30 -4.72
N TRP A 68 -7.99 -6.28 -5.20
CA TRP A 68 -6.55 -6.26 -5.42
C TRP A 68 -5.91 -5.13 -4.64
N ARG A 69 -4.85 -5.41 -3.89
CA ARG A 69 -3.86 -4.42 -3.48
C ARG A 69 -2.76 -4.41 -4.52
N LEU A 70 -2.52 -3.25 -5.11
CA LEU A 70 -1.64 -3.07 -6.27
C LEU A 70 -0.39 -2.33 -5.83
N ASP A 71 0.72 -3.06 -5.85
CA ASP A 71 2.04 -2.63 -5.39
C ASP A 71 2.59 -1.53 -6.28
N VAL A 72 3.27 -0.55 -5.67
CA VAL A 72 4.02 0.51 -6.37
C VAL A 72 3.21 1.21 -7.47
N ALA A 73 1.96 1.47 -7.18
CA ALA A 73 0.98 1.89 -8.19
C ALA A 73 1.34 3.21 -8.89
N SER A 74 2.05 4.11 -8.22
CA SER A 74 2.48 5.41 -8.78
C SER A 74 3.56 5.33 -9.86
N GLU A 75 4.29 4.22 -9.94
CA GLU A 75 5.34 4.02 -10.95
C GLU A 75 4.89 3.23 -12.18
N ILE A 76 3.64 2.79 -12.19
CA ILE A 76 3.07 2.00 -13.29
C ILE A 76 2.25 2.92 -14.21
N ASN A 77 2.29 2.64 -15.49
CA ASN A 77 1.61 3.41 -16.52
C ASN A 77 0.08 3.44 -16.32
N ASP A 78 -0.53 4.63 -16.39
CA ASP A 78 -1.97 4.83 -16.25
C ASP A 78 -2.80 4.02 -17.26
N GLY A 79 -2.31 3.88 -18.49
CA GLY A 79 -2.98 3.09 -19.52
C GLY A 79 -3.07 1.61 -19.14
N PHE A 80 -2.02 1.08 -18.51
CA PHE A 80 -2.04 -0.26 -17.93
C PHE A 80 -3.10 -0.38 -16.82
N TRP A 81 -3.14 0.57 -15.89
CA TRP A 81 -4.11 0.53 -14.79
C TRP A 81 -5.55 0.61 -15.26
N ARG A 82 -5.83 1.43 -16.30
CA ARG A 82 -7.18 1.49 -16.89
C ARG A 82 -7.57 0.17 -17.53
N ALA A 83 -6.67 -0.46 -18.27
CA ALA A 83 -6.91 -1.78 -18.87
C ALA A 83 -7.08 -2.86 -17.81
N PHE A 84 -6.24 -2.87 -16.76
CA PHE A 84 -6.34 -3.81 -15.64
C PHE A 84 -7.67 -3.62 -14.90
N ARG A 85 -8.07 -2.37 -14.60
CA ARG A 85 -9.37 -2.08 -14.01
C ARG A 85 -10.51 -2.61 -14.87
N GLN A 86 -10.50 -2.33 -16.16
CA GLN A 86 -11.53 -2.81 -17.07
C GLN A 86 -11.61 -4.34 -17.01
N ALA A 87 -10.48 -5.03 -17.13
CA ALA A 87 -10.40 -6.48 -17.12
C ALA A 87 -10.99 -7.10 -15.83
N VAL A 88 -10.63 -6.54 -14.67
CA VAL A 88 -11.11 -7.03 -13.37
C VAL A 88 -12.60 -6.74 -13.18
N LYS A 89 -13.04 -5.53 -13.52
CA LYS A 89 -14.46 -5.12 -13.36
C LYS A 89 -15.42 -5.83 -14.33
N GLU A 90 -14.94 -6.29 -15.46
CA GLU A 90 -15.70 -7.15 -16.38
C GLU A 90 -15.98 -8.53 -15.77
N GLU A 91 -15.06 -9.09 -14.99
CA GLU A 91 -15.26 -10.36 -14.27
C GLU A 91 -16.14 -10.17 -13.02
N LYS A 92 -15.87 -9.15 -12.20
CA LYS A 92 -16.61 -8.84 -10.98
C LYS A 92 -16.67 -7.33 -10.76
N ALA A 93 -17.80 -6.71 -11.04
CA ALA A 93 -17.98 -5.26 -10.94
C ALA A 93 -17.67 -4.71 -9.55
N GLU A 94 -17.95 -5.50 -8.50
CA GLU A 94 -17.75 -5.14 -7.09
C GLU A 94 -16.29 -5.30 -6.62
N CYS A 95 -15.42 -5.96 -7.41
CA CYS A 95 -14.02 -6.19 -7.04
C CYS A 95 -13.29 -4.86 -6.85
N ILE A 96 -12.79 -4.59 -5.64
CA ILE A 96 -12.15 -3.32 -5.30
C ILE A 96 -10.68 -3.28 -5.76
N LEU A 97 -10.23 -2.13 -6.26
CA LEU A 97 -8.83 -1.88 -6.61
C LEU A 97 -8.23 -0.85 -5.66
N ILE A 98 -7.24 -1.28 -4.86
CA ILE A 98 -6.55 -0.45 -3.87
C ILE A 98 -5.11 -0.26 -4.34
N GLY A 99 -4.75 0.95 -4.74
CA GLY A 99 -3.38 1.28 -5.13
C GLY A 99 -2.49 1.57 -3.91
N GLU A 100 -1.25 1.10 -3.94
CA GLU A 100 -0.25 1.61 -3.04
C GLU A 100 0.33 2.91 -3.61
N VAL A 101 -0.03 4.03 -2.98
CA VAL A 101 0.46 5.36 -3.31
C VAL A 101 0.85 6.06 -2.03
N TRP A 102 2.09 6.51 -1.93
CA TRP A 102 2.66 7.13 -0.73
C TRP A 102 2.40 8.62 -0.63
N GLU A 103 2.13 9.24 -1.76
CA GLU A 103 1.78 10.65 -1.88
C GLU A 103 0.29 10.89 -2.05
N THR A 104 -0.09 12.13 -2.30
CA THR A 104 -1.47 12.52 -2.62
C THR A 104 -1.98 11.80 -3.87
N ALA A 105 -3.03 11.00 -3.71
CA ALA A 105 -3.50 10.05 -4.71
C ALA A 105 -4.63 10.55 -5.62
N GLN A 106 -4.91 11.88 -5.67
CA GLN A 106 -6.03 12.44 -6.46
C GLN A 106 -6.00 12.02 -7.94
N HIS A 107 -4.80 11.92 -8.52
CA HIS A 107 -4.61 11.52 -9.91
C HIS A 107 -5.23 10.16 -10.23
N TRP A 108 -5.08 9.18 -9.32
CA TRP A 108 -5.53 7.80 -9.54
C TRP A 108 -6.97 7.53 -9.07
N LEU A 109 -7.63 8.49 -8.41
CA LEU A 109 -8.94 8.32 -7.75
C LEU A 109 -10.08 9.06 -8.46
N ASN A 110 -9.97 9.23 -9.78
CA ASN A 110 -11.00 9.89 -10.59
C ASN A 110 -12.12 8.93 -11.06
N GLY A 111 -12.01 7.62 -10.76
CA GLY A 111 -13.01 6.60 -11.08
C GLY A 111 -12.61 5.71 -12.27
N ASP A 112 -11.47 5.98 -12.91
CA ASP A 112 -10.96 5.28 -14.08
C ASP A 112 -9.76 4.36 -13.80
N ILE A 113 -9.15 4.47 -12.59
CA ILE A 113 -7.98 3.68 -12.19
C ILE A 113 -8.28 2.91 -10.90
N PHE A 114 -8.22 3.54 -9.73
CA PHE A 114 -8.44 2.87 -8.45
C PHE A 114 -9.75 3.30 -7.78
N ASP A 115 -10.27 2.43 -6.93
CA ASP A 115 -11.41 2.72 -6.06
C ASP A 115 -10.93 3.32 -4.73
N SER A 116 -9.71 2.96 -4.31
CA SER A 116 -9.10 3.34 -3.04
C SER A 116 -7.58 3.36 -3.15
N THR A 117 -6.92 3.92 -2.14
CA THR A 117 -5.48 3.77 -1.91
C THR A 117 -5.17 3.48 -0.45
N MET A 118 -3.99 2.93 -0.19
CA MET A 118 -3.43 2.87 1.16
C MET A 118 -3.17 4.31 1.63
N ASN A 119 -3.88 4.73 2.70
CA ASN A 119 -3.90 6.13 3.13
C ASN A 119 -2.69 6.48 4.02
N TYR A 120 -1.52 6.63 3.40
CA TYR A 120 -0.29 7.01 4.11
C TYR A 120 -0.34 8.44 4.67
N ASP A 121 -1.15 9.34 4.10
CA ASP A 121 -1.41 10.67 4.70
C ASP A 121 -2.06 10.53 6.06
N PHE A 122 -3.09 9.68 6.20
CA PHE A 122 -3.72 9.37 7.47
C PHE A 122 -2.71 8.84 8.49
N ARG A 123 -1.91 7.84 8.09
CA ARG A 123 -0.83 7.30 8.91
C ARG A 123 0.11 8.40 9.42
N ASN A 124 0.58 9.26 8.52
CA ASN A 124 1.53 10.32 8.85
C ASN A 124 0.93 11.36 9.81
N HIS A 125 -0.35 11.71 9.65
CA HIS A 125 -1.03 12.61 10.56
C HIS A 125 -1.21 11.99 11.95
N CYS A 126 -1.60 10.71 12.02
CA CYS A 126 -1.69 9.96 13.27
C CYS A 126 -0.32 9.82 13.96
N ARG A 127 0.75 9.56 13.19
CA ARG A 127 2.12 9.49 13.71
C ARG A 127 2.52 10.78 14.39
N HIS A 128 2.38 11.91 13.71
CA HIS A 128 2.76 13.21 14.26
C HIS A 128 1.98 13.59 15.52
N PHE A 129 0.68 13.25 15.56
CA PHE A 129 -0.17 13.65 16.66
C PHE A 129 -0.14 12.67 17.84
N PHE A 130 -0.47 11.38 17.60
CA PHE A 130 -0.58 10.39 18.68
C PHE A 130 0.78 9.83 19.13
N ALA A 131 1.66 9.49 18.16
CA ALA A 131 2.92 8.83 18.50
C ALA A 131 4.00 9.82 18.93
N GLU A 132 4.30 10.82 18.11
CA GLU A 132 5.39 11.76 18.34
C GLU A 132 4.98 12.96 19.21
N GLY A 133 3.69 13.38 19.16
CA GLY A 133 3.24 14.62 19.80
C GLY A 133 3.87 15.87 19.21
N SER A 134 4.29 15.81 17.95
CA SER A 134 5.01 16.88 17.24
C SER A 134 4.10 17.97 16.69
N ILE A 135 2.79 17.76 16.69
CA ILE A 135 1.76 18.72 16.29
C ILE A 135 0.66 18.83 17.35
N ASP A 136 0.01 19.99 17.43
CA ASP A 136 -1.12 20.22 18.31
C ASP A 136 -2.46 19.73 17.71
N ALA A 137 -3.50 19.70 18.54
CA ALA A 137 -4.83 19.22 18.13
C ALA A 137 -5.47 20.06 17.02
N ARG A 138 -5.19 21.37 16.97
CA ARG A 138 -5.68 22.27 15.93
C ARG A 138 -5.06 21.95 14.58
N THR A 139 -3.75 21.77 14.54
CA THR A 139 -3.00 21.37 13.34
C THR A 139 -3.45 19.98 12.87
N PHE A 140 -3.63 19.02 13.78
CA PHE A 140 -4.12 17.69 13.44
C PHE A 140 -5.53 17.75 12.83
N ALA A 141 -6.46 18.47 13.46
CA ALA A 141 -7.82 18.65 12.93
C ALA A 141 -7.84 19.31 11.54
N GLY A 142 -7.00 20.33 11.33
CA GLY A 142 -6.82 20.96 10.02
C GLY A 142 -6.37 19.98 8.95
N ARG A 143 -5.33 19.19 9.22
CA ARG A 143 -4.82 18.16 8.29
C ARG A 143 -5.87 17.09 7.98
N CYS A 144 -6.63 16.65 8.97
CA CYS A 144 -7.74 15.70 8.78
C CYS A 144 -8.84 16.29 7.89
N SER A 145 -9.20 17.57 8.10
CA SER A 145 -10.18 18.26 7.27
C SER A 145 -9.70 18.40 5.83
N ASP A 146 -8.45 18.80 5.61
CA ASP A 146 -7.86 18.91 4.27
C ASP A 146 -7.88 17.56 3.54
N MET A 147 -7.55 16.47 4.23
CA MET A 147 -7.57 15.12 3.67
C MET A 147 -8.99 14.70 3.26
N LEU A 148 -10.01 14.96 4.08
CA LEU A 148 -11.42 14.65 3.77
C LEU A 148 -11.96 15.50 2.62
N MET A 149 -11.53 16.75 2.50
CA MET A 149 -11.96 17.66 1.43
C MET A 149 -11.23 17.44 0.10
N ARG A 150 -10.12 16.74 0.10
CA ARG A 150 -9.30 16.46 -1.08
C ARG A 150 -9.99 15.53 -2.07
N TYR A 151 -10.80 14.59 -1.57
CA TYR A 151 -11.45 13.55 -2.36
C TYR A 151 -12.98 13.72 -2.38
N LYS A 152 -13.63 13.16 -3.40
CA LYS A 152 -15.09 12.99 -3.39
C LYS A 152 -15.47 12.15 -2.16
N ARG A 153 -16.64 12.41 -1.57
CA ARG A 153 -17.11 11.76 -0.34
C ARG A 153 -17.01 10.23 -0.38
N GLN A 154 -17.42 9.60 -1.48
CA GLN A 154 -17.35 8.14 -1.65
C GLN A 154 -15.89 7.63 -1.68
N ILE A 155 -14.97 8.40 -2.24
CA ILE A 155 -13.55 8.05 -2.27
C ILE A 155 -12.93 8.22 -0.88
N ALA A 156 -13.26 9.28 -0.16
CA ALA A 156 -12.80 9.46 1.22
C ALA A 156 -13.28 8.32 2.13
N ALA A 157 -14.52 7.87 1.94
CA ALA A 157 -15.09 6.74 2.68
C ALA A 157 -14.51 5.37 2.29
N ALA A 158 -13.86 5.26 1.15
CA ALA A 158 -13.24 4.03 0.65
C ALA A 158 -11.73 3.95 0.92
N GLN A 159 -11.09 5.02 1.45
CA GLN A 159 -9.65 4.99 1.71
C GLN A 159 -9.27 3.94 2.74
N LEU A 160 -8.18 3.19 2.49
CA LEU A 160 -7.66 2.19 3.43
C LEU A 160 -6.79 2.89 4.49
N ASN A 161 -7.38 3.22 5.63
CA ASN A 161 -6.70 3.89 6.72
C ASN A 161 -5.83 2.90 7.49
N LEU A 162 -4.54 3.22 7.64
CA LEU A 162 -3.57 2.37 8.33
C LEU A 162 -2.74 3.19 9.32
N LEU A 163 -2.23 2.56 10.35
CA LEU A 163 -1.25 3.15 11.28
C LEU A 163 0.17 2.73 10.92
N ASP A 164 0.32 1.50 10.44
CA ASP A 164 1.58 0.95 9.93
C ASP A 164 1.34 -0.13 8.87
N SER A 165 2.41 -0.70 8.35
CA SER A 165 2.41 -1.74 7.33
C SER A 165 3.73 -2.51 7.35
N HIS A 166 3.88 -3.45 6.43
CA HIS A 166 5.12 -4.19 6.21
C HIS A 166 6.29 -3.35 5.65
N ASP A 167 6.06 -2.07 5.33
CA ASP A 167 7.07 -1.16 4.76
C ASP A 167 7.49 -0.03 5.72
N VAL A 168 6.91 0.00 6.91
CA VAL A 168 7.18 1.04 7.90
C VAL A 168 7.25 0.46 9.31
N SER A 169 7.95 1.17 10.21
CA SER A 169 8.03 0.79 11.62
C SER A 169 6.66 0.63 12.25
N ARG A 170 6.53 -0.35 13.14
CA ARG A 170 5.33 -0.58 13.94
C ARG A 170 4.91 0.68 14.70
N PHE A 171 3.62 0.98 14.72
CA PHE A 171 3.10 2.20 15.32
C PHE A 171 3.34 2.24 16.85
N LEU A 172 3.21 1.10 17.53
CA LEU A 172 3.56 0.99 18.95
C LEU A 172 5.02 1.40 19.23
N ASN A 173 5.93 1.07 18.31
CA ASN A 173 7.32 1.48 18.42
C ASN A 173 7.49 3.00 18.30
N LEU A 174 6.76 3.63 17.36
CA LEU A 174 6.74 5.08 17.22
C LEU A 174 6.14 5.79 18.45
N CYS A 175 5.24 5.11 19.18
CA CYS A 175 4.70 5.57 20.45
C CYS A 175 5.70 5.41 21.63
N GLY A 176 6.92 4.92 21.39
CA GLY A 176 7.88 4.61 22.45
C GLY A 176 7.42 3.47 23.38
N GLY A 177 6.58 2.55 22.87
CA GLY A 177 5.98 1.45 23.63
C GLY A 177 4.77 1.86 24.49
N ASP A 178 4.31 3.11 24.42
CA ASP A 178 3.12 3.55 25.18
C ASP A 178 1.83 3.07 24.50
N VAL A 179 1.28 1.96 24.97
CA VAL A 179 0.04 1.33 24.52
C VAL A 179 -1.16 2.28 24.57
N ARG A 180 -1.19 3.25 25.48
CA ARG A 180 -2.29 4.23 25.58
C ARG A 180 -2.35 5.13 24.35
N ARG A 181 -1.20 5.53 23.80
CA ARG A 181 -1.11 6.30 22.56
C ARG A 181 -1.56 5.49 21.36
N LEU A 182 -1.17 4.22 21.29
CA LEU A 182 -1.65 3.29 20.26
C LEU A 182 -3.18 3.15 20.34
N LYS A 183 -3.74 2.88 21.53
CA LYS A 183 -5.19 2.75 21.73
C LYS A 183 -5.95 4.00 21.25
N LEU A 184 -5.45 5.21 21.51
CA LEU A 184 -6.06 6.45 21.00
C LEU A 184 -6.03 6.55 19.48
N ALA A 185 -4.92 6.18 18.85
CA ALA A 185 -4.80 6.18 17.39
C ALA A 185 -5.71 5.16 16.73
N VAL A 186 -5.86 3.96 17.31
CA VAL A 186 -6.77 2.91 16.86
C VAL A 186 -8.22 3.35 16.94
N MET A 187 -8.64 3.92 18.08
CA MET A 187 -10.00 4.48 18.23
C MET A 187 -10.26 5.56 17.18
N PHE A 188 -9.29 6.43 16.93
CA PHE A 188 -9.42 7.45 15.90
C PHE A 188 -9.57 6.82 14.52
N MET A 189 -8.75 5.81 14.18
CA MET A 189 -8.80 5.09 12.91
C MET A 189 -10.18 4.44 12.68
N CYS A 190 -10.75 3.79 13.69
CA CYS A 190 -12.06 3.14 13.60
C CYS A 190 -13.23 4.15 13.49
N CYS A 191 -13.06 5.37 14.01
CA CYS A 191 -14.09 6.42 13.95
C CYS A 191 -13.93 7.36 12.75
N PHE A 192 -12.81 7.37 12.07
CA PHE A 192 -12.53 8.25 10.94
C PHE A 192 -13.10 7.67 9.64
N PRO A 193 -13.64 8.51 8.71
CA PRO A 193 -14.13 8.01 7.43
C PRO A 193 -13.06 7.24 6.65
N GLY A 194 -13.40 6.02 6.22
CA GLY A 194 -12.52 5.10 5.52
C GLY A 194 -12.65 3.68 6.05
N MET A 195 -11.84 2.78 5.54
CA MET A 195 -11.74 1.39 5.95
C MET A 195 -10.55 1.24 6.91
N PRO A 196 -10.74 0.88 8.18
CA PRO A 196 -9.63 0.64 9.09
C PRO A 196 -8.82 -0.60 8.64
N CYS A 197 -7.50 -0.48 8.63
CA CYS A 197 -6.59 -1.57 8.30
C CYS A 197 -5.66 -1.83 9.48
N VAL A 198 -5.74 -3.02 10.06
CA VAL A 198 -4.86 -3.49 11.12
C VAL A 198 -3.74 -4.31 10.50
N PHE A 199 -2.50 -3.92 10.74
CA PHE A 199 -1.36 -4.75 10.36
C PHE A 199 -1.21 -5.88 11.38
N TYR A 200 -1.07 -7.13 10.89
CA TYR A 200 -1.06 -8.31 11.74
C TYR A 200 -0.09 -8.18 12.93
N GLY A 201 -0.55 -8.54 14.11
CA GLY A 201 0.23 -8.49 15.34
C GLY A 201 0.18 -7.16 16.10
N ASP A 202 -0.35 -6.08 15.52
CA ASP A 202 -0.57 -4.82 16.25
C ASP A 202 -1.49 -5.02 17.43
N GLU A 203 -2.52 -5.82 17.23
CA GLU A 203 -3.49 -6.22 18.26
C GLU A 203 -2.87 -7.05 19.39
N LEU A 204 -1.68 -7.60 19.17
CA LEU A 204 -0.90 -8.34 20.19
C LEU A 204 0.31 -7.54 20.72
N GLY A 205 0.42 -6.27 20.32
CA GLY A 205 1.50 -5.40 20.76
C GLY A 205 2.86 -5.71 20.12
N VAL A 206 2.86 -6.28 18.92
CA VAL A 206 4.10 -6.48 18.15
C VAL A 206 4.73 -5.13 17.87
N SER A 207 6.01 -4.99 18.17
CA SER A 207 6.83 -3.80 17.93
C SER A 207 7.97 -4.12 16.97
N GLY A 208 8.61 -3.11 16.41
CA GLY A 208 9.77 -3.27 15.55
C GLY A 208 10.09 -2.01 14.76
N THR A 209 11.37 -1.78 14.50
CA THR A 209 11.89 -0.58 13.82
C THR A 209 12.44 -0.84 12.44
N ASP A 210 13.13 -1.95 12.24
CA ASP A 210 13.74 -2.33 10.98
C ASP A 210 12.93 -3.42 10.28
N GLU A 211 13.22 -3.66 9.01
CA GLU A 211 12.44 -4.53 8.14
C GLU A 211 12.33 -5.97 8.66
N LEU A 212 13.40 -6.53 9.21
CA LEU A 212 13.38 -7.88 9.78
C LEU A 212 12.54 -7.94 11.05
N ASP A 213 12.54 -6.86 11.82
CA ASP A 213 11.90 -6.78 13.11
C ASP A 213 10.39 -6.53 13.00
N PHE A 214 9.95 -5.59 12.16
CA PHE A 214 8.51 -5.33 12.02
C PHE A 214 7.77 -6.34 11.13
N ARG A 215 8.47 -7.19 10.34
CA ARG A 215 7.91 -8.30 9.57
C ARG A 215 8.04 -9.67 10.25
N ARG A 216 8.31 -9.70 11.56
CA ARG A 216 8.43 -10.97 12.31
C ARG A 216 7.13 -11.77 12.26
N ALA A 217 7.24 -13.09 12.47
CA ALA A 217 6.09 -14.01 12.46
C ALA A 217 5.04 -13.62 13.51
N MET A 218 3.78 -13.92 13.20
CA MET A 218 2.63 -13.70 14.12
C MET A 218 2.82 -14.49 15.42
N PRO A 219 2.77 -13.83 16.62
CA PRO A 219 2.96 -14.50 17.91
C PRO A 219 1.65 -15.13 18.41
N TRP A 220 1.16 -16.18 17.74
CA TRP A 220 -0.15 -16.81 17.98
C TRP A 220 -0.43 -17.23 19.43
N GLN A 221 0.60 -17.55 20.20
CA GLN A 221 0.48 -18.07 21.56
C GLN A 221 0.96 -17.10 22.63
N SER A 222 1.36 -15.89 22.24
CA SER A 222 1.90 -14.86 23.12
C SER A 222 1.50 -13.48 22.64
N GLY A 223 1.62 -12.49 23.50
CA GLY A 223 1.27 -11.11 23.17
C GLY A 223 0.37 -10.48 24.22
N ASP A 224 -0.01 -9.25 24.00
CA ASP A 224 -0.85 -8.46 24.90
C ASP A 224 -2.33 -8.81 24.69
N THR A 225 -2.87 -9.66 25.56
CA THR A 225 -4.28 -10.08 25.48
C THR A 225 -5.27 -8.95 25.85
N GLU A 226 -4.87 -7.98 26.69
CA GLU A 226 -5.70 -6.82 27.00
C GLU A 226 -5.81 -5.90 25.77
N LEU A 227 -4.72 -5.74 25.05
CA LEU A 227 -4.72 -4.97 23.79
C LEU A 227 -5.56 -5.67 22.72
N LEU A 228 -5.49 -7.00 22.62
CA LEU A 228 -6.32 -7.78 21.71
C LEU A 228 -7.81 -7.57 21.96
N GLU A 229 -8.25 -7.65 23.21
CA GLU A 229 -9.66 -7.39 23.56
C GLU A 229 -10.06 -5.95 23.24
N PHE A 230 -9.19 -4.98 23.49
CA PHE A 230 -9.43 -3.59 23.09
C PHE A 230 -9.65 -3.44 21.57
N TYR A 231 -8.84 -4.10 20.72
CA TYR A 231 -9.05 -4.07 19.26
C TYR A 231 -10.38 -4.70 18.86
N ARG A 232 -10.78 -5.83 19.51
CA ARG A 232 -12.08 -6.48 19.27
C ARG A 232 -13.27 -5.60 19.62
N GLU A 233 -13.14 -4.81 20.68
CA GLU A 233 -14.19 -3.86 21.10
C GLU A 233 -14.22 -2.59 20.22
N ALA A 234 -13.09 -2.18 19.66
CA ALA A 234 -12.97 -0.98 18.83
C ALA A 234 -13.48 -1.18 17.40
N ILE A 235 -13.40 -2.41 16.86
CA ILE A 235 -13.85 -2.80 15.52
C ILE A 235 -15.28 -3.33 15.54
#